data_1a25e534f1f2c35ce2f7f42d77b08beb
#
_entry.id   1a25e534f1f2c35ce2f7f42d77b08beb
#
_cell.length_a   1.000
_cell.length_b   1.000
_cell.length_c   1.000
_cell.angle_alpha   90.00
_cell.angle_beta   90.00
_cell.angle_gamma   90.00
#
_symmetry.space_group_name_H-M   'P 1'
#
loop_
_entity.id
_entity.type
_entity.pdbx_description
1 polymer ?
#
loop_
_entity_poly.entity_id
_entity_poly.type
_entity_poly.pdbx_seq_one_letter_code
_entity_poly.pdbx_strand_id
1 'polypeptide(L)'
;MDRDIVTPSDLFELSQTTFSLGTARSMAMAGAFTSLGADLTSMAINPAGLGMYRHNEISITPLMSFARAENNAPAFNSNSKNRFSIGNFGFTANVYEGSGPLVSVNIGFGYNRLQDLNYQYSYYTQGNVSSIADVFSDMLQYSGINRDQITGGFNWSNFNPRLWGSILGYKAGFTDQIGSRWQPTWIGNNVDIGNYTTVVSNGSIGEYDISAGFNLNNKFYIGATFGIQSL
;
A
#
# COMPACT_ATOMS: atom_id res chain seq x y z
N MET A 1 16.31 -9.50 10.98
CA MET A 1 14.95 -9.02 10.74
C MET A 1 15.09 -7.58 10.28
N ASP A 2 15.25 -7.40 8.96
CA ASP A 2 15.33 -6.08 8.38
C ASP A 2 14.01 -5.38 8.60
N ARG A 3 14.09 -4.26 9.30
CA ARG A 3 12.99 -3.31 9.25
C ARG A 3 13.11 -2.63 7.91
N ASP A 4 12.17 -2.91 7.07
CA ASP A 4 12.00 -2.24 5.80
C ASP A 4 12.16 -0.74 6.02
N ILE A 5 13.08 -0.15 5.28
CA ILE A 5 13.25 1.30 5.31
C ILE A 5 12.04 1.84 4.57
N VAL A 6 11.04 2.29 5.33
CA VAL A 6 9.88 2.96 4.76
C VAL A 6 10.38 4.24 4.11
N THR A 7 10.24 4.31 2.81
CA THR A 7 10.61 5.51 2.04
C THR A 7 9.49 6.54 2.10
N PRO A 8 9.77 7.83 1.84
CA PRO A 8 8.71 8.83 1.72
C PRO A 8 7.65 8.50 0.66
N SER A 9 8.04 7.81 -0.42
CA SER A 9 7.12 7.34 -1.45
C SER A 9 6.17 6.27 -0.92
N ASP A 10 6.66 5.34 -0.08
CA ASP A 10 5.83 4.30 0.53
C ASP A 10 4.81 4.92 1.49
N LEU A 11 5.22 5.91 2.29
CA LEU A 11 4.32 6.66 3.15
C LEU A 11 3.26 7.41 2.35
N PHE A 12 3.63 7.99 1.22
CA PHE A 12 2.69 8.66 0.34
C PHE A 12 1.70 7.66 -0.27
N GLU A 13 2.16 6.51 -0.74
CA GLU A 13 1.29 5.44 -1.24
C GLU A 13 0.32 4.95 -0.17
N LEU A 14 0.79 4.72 1.06
CA LEU A 14 -0.05 4.30 2.18
C LEU A 14 -1.06 5.36 2.62
N SER A 15 -0.78 6.64 2.38
CA SER A 15 -1.69 7.73 2.73
C SER A 15 -2.82 7.95 1.74
N GLN A 16 -2.72 7.34 0.55
CA GLN A 16 -3.75 7.45 -0.47
C GLN A 16 -4.92 6.52 -0.16
N THR A 17 -6.12 7.02 -0.26
CA THR A 17 -7.35 6.23 -0.17
C THR A 17 -8.05 6.21 -1.51
N THR A 18 -8.52 5.03 -1.91
CA THR A 18 -9.28 4.88 -3.15
C THR A 18 -10.77 5.02 -2.83
N PHE A 19 -11.33 6.20 -3.00
CA PHE A 19 -12.74 6.50 -2.69
C PHE A 19 -13.75 5.66 -3.48
N SER A 20 -13.32 4.92 -4.48
CA SER A 20 -14.19 4.04 -5.27
C SER A 20 -14.44 2.69 -4.62
N LEU A 21 -13.81 2.38 -3.48
CA LEU A 21 -14.03 1.13 -2.77
C LEU A 21 -15.16 1.29 -1.74
N GLY A 22 -15.96 0.24 -1.55
CA GLY A 22 -17.10 0.23 -0.66
C GLY A 22 -18.15 -0.76 -1.11
N THR A 23 -19.43 -0.42 -0.99
CA THR A 23 -20.52 -1.22 -1.55
C THR A 23 -20.50 -1.19 -3.08
N ALA A 24 -21.01 -2.23 -3.73
CA ALA A 24 -21.14 -2.28 -5.19
C ALA A 24 -21.93 -1.10 -5.74
N ARG A 25 -22.93 -0.63 -4.98
CA ARG A 25 -23.73 0.55 -5.33
C ARG A 25 -22.90 1.83 -5.34
N SER A 26 -22.10 2.05 -4.30
CA SER A 26 -21.20 3.20 -4.22
C SER A 26 -20.14 3.17 -5.33
N MET A 27 -19.57 2.00 -5.59
CA MET A 27 -18.58 1.82 -6.66
C MET A 27 -19.17 2.12 -8.05
N ALA A 28 -20.40 1.67 -8.33
CA ALA A 28 -21.09 1.94 -9.60
C ALA A 28 -21.33 3.45 -9.83
N MET A 29 -21.38 4.23 -8.76
CA MET A 29 -21.54 5.69 -8.79
C MET A 29 -20.21 6.43 -8.64
N ALA A 30 -19.08 5.73 -8.83
CA ALA A 30 -17.73 6.28 -8.68
C ALA A 30 -17.50 7.01 -7.33
N GLY A 31 -18.10 6.54 -6.26
CA GLY A 31 -17.97 7.12 -4.92
C GLY A 31 -18.78 8.40 -4.67
N ALA A 32 -19.68 8.80 -5.58
CA ALA A 32 -20.51 10.00 -5.42
C ALA A 32 -21.63 9.80 -4.38
N PHE A 33 -21.25 9.40 -3.15
CA PHE A 33 -22.16 8.99 -2.10
C PHE A 33 -22.21 9.93 -0.88
N THR A 34 -21.44 11.02 -0.89
CA THR A 34 -21.32 11.94 0.26
C THR A 34 -22.66 12.49 0.75
N SER A 35 -23.61 12.70 -0.16
CA SER A 35 -24.92 13.28 0.17
C SER A 35 -26.10 12.32 0.02
N LEU A 36 -25.87 11.12 -0.54
CA LEU A 36 -27.00 10.22 -0.84
C LEU A 36 -27.47 9.41 0.36
N GLY A 37 -26.62 9.01 1.25
CA GLY A 37 -26.98 8.20 2.43
C GLY A 37 -27.68 6.87 2.12
N ALA A 38 -28.13 6.18 3.15
CA ALA A 38 -28.76 4.86 3.09
C ALA A 38 -27.92 3.81 2.31
N ASP A 39 -26.64 3.78 2.62
CA ASP A 39 -25.66 2.83 2.10
C ASP A 39 -24.56 2.62 3.15
N LEU A 40 -24.06 1.39 3.28
CA LEU A 40 -23.04 1.09 4.29
C LEU A 40 -21.73 1.86 4.06
N THR A 41 -21.42 2.25 2.83
CA THR A 41 -20.25 3.10 2.53
C THR A 41 -20.37 4.48 3.20
N SER A 42 -21.58 4.93 3.52
CA SER A 42 -21.77 6.21 4.20
C SER A 42 -21.17 6.24 5.61
N MET A 43 -20.95 5.09 6.24
CA MET A 43 -20.25 5.02 7.53
C MET A 43 -18.86 5.63 7.45
N ALA A 44 -18.12 5.35 6.39
CA ALA A 44 -16.77 5.88 6.18
C ALA A 44 -16.76 7.32 5.60
N ILE A 45 -17.76 7.68 4.77
CA ILE A 45 -17.75 8.94 4.02
C ILE A 45 -18.53 10.04 4.75
N ASN A 46 -19.78 9.74 5.12
CA ASN A 46 -20.68 10.67 5.80
C ASN A 46 -21.68 9.90 6.69
N PRO A 47 -21.36 9.72 7.97
CA PRO A 47 -22.18 8.90 8.88
C PRO A 47 -23.60 9.40 9.09
N ALA A 48 -23.89 10.67 8.79
CA ALA A 48 -25.25 11.19 8.80
C ALA A 48 -26.19 10.43 7.85
N GLY A 49 -25.61 9.83 6.79
CA GLY A 49 -26.33 8.98 5.84
C GLY A 49 -26.97 7.73 6.46
N LEU A 50 -26.45 7.25 7.60
CA LEU A 50 -27.10 6.18 8.37
C LEU A 50 -28.48 6.60 8.90
N GLY A 51 -28.68 7.86 9.22
CA GLY A 51 -29.99 8.38 9.65
C GLY A 51 -31.09 8.25 8.60
N MET A 52 -30.73 7.98 7.35
CA MET A 52 -31.70 7.79 6.25
C MET A 52 -32.22 6.34 6.13
N TYR A 53 -31.61 5.38 6.82
CA TYR A 53 -32.11 4.02 6.84
C TYR A 53 -33.44 3.92 7.57
N ARG A 54 -34.35 3.15 6.98
CA ARG A 54 -35.67 2.87 7.55
C ARG A 54 -35.87 1.39 7.89
N HIS A 55 -34.94 0.56 7.46
CA HIS A 55 -34.97 -0.89 7.67
C HIS A 55 -33.59 -1.39 8.03
N ASN A 56 -33.56 -2.54 8.68
CA ASN A 56 -32.29 -3.24 8.90
C ASN A 56 -31.75 -3.75 7.55
N GLU A 57 -30.46 -3.63 7.36
CA GLU A 57 -29.80 -4.09 6.15
C GLU A 57 -28.51 -4.84 6.48
N ILE A 58 -28.27 -5.91 5.76
CA ILE A 58 -26.99 -6.63 5.74
C ILE A 58 -26.49 -6.60 4.30
N SER A 59 -25.24 -6.21 4.11
CA SER A 59 -24.63 -6.17 2.80
C SER A 59 -23.26 -6.82 2.81
N ILE A 60 -22.92 -7.49 1.71
CA ILE A 60 -21.59 -8.00 1.42
C ILE A 60 -21.27 -7.72 -0.05
N THR A 61 -20.11 -7.18 -0.30
CA THR A 61 -19.64 -6.86 -1.65
C THR A 61 -18.35 -7.61 -1.94
N PRO A 62 -18.42 -8.73 -2.68
CA PRO A 62 -17.22 -9.37 -3.21
C PRO A 62 -16.59 -8.47 -4.28
N LEU A 63 -15.27 -8.43 -4.31
CA LEU A 63 -14.48 -7.62 -5.24
C LEU A 63 -13.48 -8.51 -5.98
N MET A 64 -13.39 -8.33 -7.29
CA MET A 64 -12.35 -8.93 -8.09
C MET A 64 -11.54 -7.82 -8.76
N SER A 65 -10.26 -7.72 -8.41
CA SER A 65 -9.34 -6.75 -9.00
C SER A 65 -8.49 -7.41 -10.07
N PHE A 66 -8.28 -6.69 -11.17
CA PHE A 66 -7.42 -7.08 -12.29
C PHE A 66 -6.37 -6.00 -12.47
N ALA A 67 -5.15 -6.27 -12.03
CA ALA A 67 -4.02 -5.38 -12.23
C ALA A 67 -3.19 -5.87 -13.41
N ARG A 68 -2.88 -4.98 -14.35
CA ARG A 68 -1.97 -5.24 -15.45
C ARG A 68 -0.96 -4.12 -15.55
N ALA A 69 0.31 -4.50 -15.58
CA ALA A 69 1.41 -3.58 -15.80
C ALA A 69 2.15 -3.95 -17.09
N GLU A 70 2.39 -2.97 -17.93
CA GLU A 70 3.12 -3.12 -19.19
C GLU A 70 4.32 -2.19 -19.19
N ASN A 71 5.45 -2.68 -19.70
CA ASN A 71 6.67 -1.92 -19.83
C ASN A 71 7.07 -1.80 -21.31
N ASN A 72 7.40 -0.59 -21.75
CA ASN A 72 7.89 -0.30 -23.11
C ASN A 72 9.41 -0.44 -23.26
N ALA A 73 10.08 -1.10 -22.34
CA ALA A 73 11.51 -1.38 -22.46
C ALA A 73 11.81 -2.39 -23.61
N PRO A 74 13.06 -2.49 -24.10
CA PRO A 74 13.43 -3.35 -25.23
C PRO A 74 13.02 -4.81 -25.09
N ALA A 75 12.85 -5.30 -23.85
CA ALA A 75 12.21 -6.58 -23.56
C ALA A 75 10.83 -6.30 -22.96
N PHE A 76 9.81 -6.34 -23.81
CA PHE A 76 8.41 -6.16 -23.39
C PHE A 76 8.00 -7.23 -22.39
N ASN A 77 7.66 -6.81 -21.20
CA ASN A 77 7.11 -7.67 -20.17
C ASN A 77 5.74 -7.15 -19.74
N SER A 78 4.73 -7.99 -19.89
CA SER A 78 3.39 -7.76 -19.38
C SER A 78 3.17 -8.66 -18.18
N ASN A 79 2.87 -8.06 -17.03
CA ASN A 79 2.52 -8.79 -15.82
C ASN A 79 1.05 -8.53 -15.50
N SER A 80 0.32 -9.59 -15.19
CA SER A 80 -1.07 -9.50 -14.73
C SER A 80 -1.21 -10.16 -13.38
N LYS A 81 -1.99 -9.54 -12.51
CA LYS A 81 -2.31 -10.08 -11.18
C LYS A 81 -3.80 -9.91 -10.92
N ASN A 82 -4.45 -11.04 -10.71
CA ASN A 82 -5.88 -11.09 -10.41
C ASN A 82 -6.05 -11.47 -8.96
N ARG A 83 -6.96 -10.80 -8.26
CA ARG A 83 -7.24 -11.09 -6.86
C ARG A 83 -8.72 -11.00 -6.57
N PHE A 84 -9.21 -12.03 -5.86
CA PHE A 84 -10.52 -11.99 -5.22
C PHE A 84 -10.37 -11.48 -3.79
N SER A 85 -11.30 -10.60 -3.37
CA SER A 85 -11.31 -10.03 -2.04
C SER A 85 -12.73 -9.61 -1.65
N ILE A 86 -12.90 -9.20 -0.39
CA ILE A 86 -14.14 -8.56 0.07
C ILE A 86 -13.88 -7.05 0.08
N GLY A 87 -14.66 -6.31 -0.68
CA GLY A 87 -14.60 -4.84 -0.75
C GLY A 87 -15.30 -4.17 0.42
N ASN A 88 -16.47 -4.72 0.78
CA ASN A 88 -17.27 -4.22 1.89
C ASN A 88 -18.12 -5.35 2.47
N PHE A 89 -18.31 -5.34 3.77
CA PHE A 89 -19.38 -6.08 4.44
C PHE A 89 -19.83 -5.31 5.67
N GLY A 90 -21.08 -5.50 6.04
CA GLY A 90 -21.58 -4.90 7.26
C GLY A 90 -23.07 -5.03 7.43
N PHE A 91 -23.56 -4.46 8.52
CA PHE A 91 -24.98 -4.37 8.79
C PHE A 91 -25.35 -3.01 9.39
N THR A 92 -26.58 -2.61 9.20
CA THR A 92 -27.22 -1.50 9.89
C THR A 92 -28.52 -1.95 10.51
N ALA A 93 -28.78 -1.44 11.70
CA ALA A 93 -30.02 -1.73 12.44
C ALA A 93 -30.69 -0.41 12.86
N ASN A 94 -31.99 -0.33 12.60
CA ASN A 94 -32.84 0.70 13.16
C ASN A 94 -33.17 0.30 14.62
N VAL A 95 -32.66 1.06 15.58
CA VAL A 95 -32.82 0.76 17.01
C VAL A 95 -33.90 1.60 17.67
N TYR A 96 -34.33 2.67 16.99
CA TYR A 96 -35.41 3.51 17.47
C TYR A 96 -36.18 4.11 16.29
N GLU A 97 -37.50 4.08 16.38
CA GLU A 97 -38.41 4.76 15.48
C GLU A 97 -39.48 5.49 16.29
N GLY A 98 -39.66 6.78 16.03
CA GLY A 98 -40.57 7.63 16.75
C GLY A 98 -41.36 8.59 15.87
N SER A 99 -42.46 9.09 16.37
CA SER A 99 -43.32 10.10 15.71
C SER A 99 -43.03 11.54 16.15
N GLY A 100 -42.05 11.73 17.04
CA GLY A 100 -41.62 13.05 17.56
C GLY A 100 -40.51 13.68 16.72
N PRO A 101 -39.84 14.71 17.27
CA PRO A 101 -38.71 15.37 16.63
C PRO A 101 -37.55 14.41 16.28
N LEU A 102 -37.29 13.43 17.13
CA LEU A 102 -36.39 12.31 16.82
C LEU A 102 -37.18 11.23 16.10
N VAL A 103 -36.96 11.09 14.81
CA VAL A 103 -37.69 10.16 13.93
C VAL A 103 -37.09 8.76 13.97
N SER A 104 -35.78 8.67 13.87
CA SER A 104 -35.09 7.36 13.92
C SER A 104 -33.67 7.48 14.44
N VAL A 105 -33.19 6.37 15.03
CA VAL A 105 -31.79 6.17 15.39
C VAL A 105 -31.35 4.85 14.75
N ASN A 106 -30.27 4.91 14.00
CA ASN A 106 -29.66 3.77 13.34
C ASN A 106 -28.25 3.56 13.87
N ILE A 107 -27.88 2.32 14.08
CA ILE A 107 -26.51 1.93 14.37
C ILE A 107 -25.99 1.04 13.23
N GLY A 108 -24.71 1.13 12.94
CA GLY A 108 -24.08 0.33 11.91
C GLY A 108 -22.72 -0.19 12.35
N PHE A 109 -22.39 -1.36 11.86
CA PHE A 109 -21.06 -1.93 11.91
C PHE A 109 -20.68 -2.40 10.51
N GLY A 110 -19.47 -2.09 10.10
CA GLY A 110 -19.00 -2.48 8.78
C GLY A 110 -17.51 -2.58 8.66
N TYR A 111 -17.10 -3.20 7.57
CA TYR A 111 -15.74 -3.21 7.06
C TYR A 111 -15.75 -2.60 5.67
N ASN A 112 -14.86 -1.67 5.45
CA ASN A 112 -14.60 -1.07 4.14
C ASN A 112 -13.13 -1.28 3.77
N ARG A 113 -12.88 -1.76 2.56
CA ARG A 113 -11.53 -1.74 2.00
C ARG A 113 -11.25 -0.35 1.46
N LEU A 114 -10.22 0.31 1.97
CA LEU A 114 -9.82 1.66 1.56
C LEU A 114 -8.83 1.64 0.40
N GLN A 115 -7.96 0.62 0.34
CA GLN A 115 -6.93 0.51 -0.69
C GLN A 115 -6.55 -0.94 -0.96
N ASP A 116 -6.24 -1.25 -2.21
CA ASP A 116 -5.67 -2.52 -2.65
C ASP A 116 -4.24 -2.28 -3.16
N LEU A 117 -3.26 -2.84 -2.46
CA LEU A 117 -1.82 -2.71 -2.76
C LEU A 117 -1.30 -3.91 -3.55
N ASN A 118 -2.18 -4.67 -4.21
CA ASN A 118 -1.81 -5.87 -4.93
C ASN A 118 -1.49 -5.58 -6.38
N TYR A 119 -0.21 -5.40 -6.67
CA TYR A 119 0.27 -5.25 -8.04
C TYR A 119 1.60 -5.99 -8.23
N GLN A 120 1.94 -6.22 -9.47
CA GLN A 120 3.21 -6.79 -9.87
C GLN A 120 3.65 -6.16 -11.18
N TYR A 121 4.90 -5.74 -11.24
CA TYR A 121 5.51 -5.31 -12.49
C TYR A 121 6.95 -5.78 -12.56
N SER A 122 7.44 -5.97 -13.79
CA SER A 122 8.83 -6.31 -14.06
C SER A 122 9.35 -5.42 -15.18
N TYR A 123 10.60 -5.05 -15.07
CA TYR A 123 11.27 -4.33 -16.15
C TYR A 123 12.69 -4.82 -16.32
N TYR A 124 13.18 -4.72 -17.55
CA TYR A 124 14.54 -5.03 -17.93
C TYR A 124 15.18 -3.77 -18.48
N THR A 125 16.37 -3.44 -17.98
CA THR A 125 17.19 -2.35 -18.50
C THR A 125 18.54 -2.92 -18.96
N GLN A 126 19.04 -2.47 -20.11
CA GLN A 126 20.33 -2.86 -20.67
C GLN A 126 21.14 -1.62 -21.00
N GLY A 127 22.45 -1.76 -20.93
CA GLY A 127 23.41 -0.69 -21.18
C GLY A 127 24.10 -0.20 -19.92
N ASN A 128 24.84 0.89 -20.00
CA ASN A 128 25.61 1.50 -18.90
C ASN A 128 24.72 2.10 -17.80
N VAL A 129 23.82 1.29 -17.28
CA VAL A 129 22.85 1.67 -16.27
C VAL A 129 23.37 1.24 -14.91
N SER A 130 23.05 1.98 -13.86
CA SER A 130 23.36 1.62 -12.48
C SER A 130 22.84 0.20 -12.14
N SER A 131 23.59 -0.51 -11.32
CA SER A 131 23.22 -1.82 -10.82
C SER A 131 23.24 -1.85 -9.30
N ILE A 132 22.85 -2.98 -8.72
CA ILE A 132 22.93 -3.18 -7.26
C ILE A 132 24.35 -3.00 -6.72
N ALA A 133 25.38 -3.24 -7.54
CA ALA A 133 26.75 -3.06 -7.11
C ALA A 133 27.15 -1.58 -7.00
N ASP A 134 26.50 -0.68 -7.72
CA ASP A 134 26.67 0.77 -7.48
C ASP A 134 26.15 1.13 -6.10
N VAL A 135 24.99 0.61 -5.73
CA VAL A 135 24.42 0.81 -4.38
C VAL A 135 25.35 0.26 -3.31
N PHE A 136 25.93 -0.93 -3.52
CA PHE A 136 26.90 -1.51 -2.60
C PHE A 136 28.17 -0.65 -2.48
N SER A 137 28.67 -0.17 -3.60
CA SER A 137 29.85 0.71 -3.65
C SER A 137 29.61 2.02 -2.92
N ASP A 138 28.47 2.66 -3.17
CA ASP A 138 28.10 3.91 -2.52
C ASP A 138 27.93 3.72 -1.00
N MET A 139 27.27 2.66 -0.57
CA MET A 139 27.10 2.37 0.85
C MET A 139 28.44 2.17 1.57
N LEU A 140 29.41 1.47 0.96
CA LEU A 140 30.75 1.30 1.49
C LEU A 140 31.52 2.64 1.49
N GLN A 141 31.39 3.42 0.41
CA GLN A 141 32.02 4.73 0.30
C GLN A 141 31.54 5.70 1.39
N TYR A 142 30.21 5.81 1.57
CA TYR A 142 29.63 6.70 2.58
C TYR A 142 29.88 6.24 4.02
N SER A 143 30.07 4.94 4.23
CA SER A 143 30.39 4.40 5.56
C SER A 143 31.83 4.67 6.00
N GLY A 144 32.71 5.08 5.08
CA GLY A 144 34.14 5.28 5.34
C GLY A 144 34.93 3.99 5.60
N ILE A 145 34.32 2.82 5.30
CA ILE A 145 34.98 1.52 5.45
C ILE A 145 35.99 1.33 4.33
N ASN A 146 37.21 0.94 4.70
CA ASN A 146 38.26 0.61 3.77
C ASN A 146 38.34 -0.91 3.55
N ARG A 147 38.88 -1.31 2.40
CA ARG A 147 39.12 -2.69 2.01
C ARG A 147 39.84 -3.49 3.09
N ASP A 148 40.88 -2.93 3.71
CA ASP A 148 41.71 -3.59 4.72
C ASP A 148 40.92 -3.96 5.97
N GLN A 149 39.90 -3.18 6.32
CA GLN A 149 39.00 -3.49 7.45
C GLN A 149 38.10 -4.70 7.18
N ILE A 150 37.80 -4.97 5.90
CA ILE A 150 36.99 -6.12 5.49
C ILE A 150 37.84 -7.37 5.28
N THR A 151 39.11 -7.23 4.89
CA THR A 151 40.02 -8.34 4.61
C THR A 151 40.86 -8.77 5.81
N GLY A 152 41.22 -7.84 6.69
CA GLY A 152 42.10 -8.05 7.83
C GLY A 152 41.36 -8.47 9.10
N GLY A 153 41.11 -9.77 9.28
CA GLY A 153 40.48 -10.26 10.53
C GLY A 153 39.00 -9.93 10.66
N PHE A 154 38.25 -10.15 9.59
CA PHE A 154 36.85 -9.80 9.46
C PHE A 154 35.94 -10.48 10.50
N ASN A 155 35.17 -9.67 11.23
CA ASN A 155 34.10 -10.13 12.11
C ASN A 155 32.84 -9.30 11.87
N TRP A 156 31.74 -9.97 11.55
CA TRP A 156 30.44 -9.34 11.28
C TRP A 156 29.95 -8.41 12.39
N SER A 157 30.24 -8.74 13.64
CA SER A 157 29.82 -7.95 14.79
C SER A 157 30.44 -6.55 14.85
N ASN A 158 31.54 -6.33 14.12
CA ASN A 158 32.22 -5.04 14.08
C ASN A 158 31.61 -4.07 13.07
N PHE A 159 30.65 -4.52 12.25
CA PHE A 159 30.04 -3.73 11.20
C PHE A 159 28.54 -3.55 11.43
N ASN A 160 28.05 -2.39 11.03
CA ASN A 160 26.61 -2.13 11.03
C ASN A 160 25.91 -3.16 10.12
N PRO A 161 24.86 -3.85 10.61
CA PRO A 161 24.10 -4.83 9.82
C PRO A 161 23.61 -4.31 8.46
N ARG A 162 23.33 -3.01 8.34
CA ARG A 162 22.93 -2.40 7.06
C ARG A 162 24.01 -2.51 5.97
N LEU A 163 25.27 -2.66 6.34
CA LEU A 163 26.39 -2.77 5.42
C LEU A 163 26.73 -4.21 5.03
N TRP A 164 26.10 -5.21 5.67
CA TRP A 164 26.42 -6.61 5.43
C TRP A 164 26.21 -7.02 3.97
N GLY A 165 25.12 -6.51 3.33
CA GLY A 165 24.89 -6.74 1.90
C GLY A 165 26.01 -6.20 1.03
N SER A 166 26.49 -4.99 1.31
CA SER A 166 27.59 -4.36 0.56
C SER A 166 28.93 -5.06 0.80
N ILE A 167 29.19 -5.52 2.02
CA ILE A 167 30.38 -6.31 2.35
C ILE A 167 30.35 -7.68 1.66
N LEU A 168 29.17 -8.33 1.62
CA LEU A 168 29.00 -9.55 0.83
C LEU A 168 29.19 -9.29 -0.66
N GLY A 169 28.69 -8.18 -1.19
CA GLY A 169 28.93 -7.76 -2.56
C GLY A 169 30.41 -7.61 -2.89
N TYR A 170 31.19 -7.03 -1.99
CA TYR A 170 32.65 -6.97 -2.13
C TYR A 170 33.25 -8.39 -2.12
N LYS A 171 32.91 -9.22 -1.15
CA LYS A 171 33.44 -10.60 -1.06
C LYS A 171 33.06 -11.49 -2.25
N ALA A 172 31.92 -11.20 -2.88
CA ALA A 172 31.45 -11.86 -4.09
C ALA A 172 32.07 -11.31 -5.40
N GLY A 173 32.88 -10.23 -5.28
CA GLY A 173 33.53 -9.62 -6.44
C GLY A 173 32.66 -8.66 -7.25
N PHE A 174 31.51 -8.21 -6.71
CA PHE A 174 30.67 -7.22 -7.40
C PHE A 174 31.20 -5.79 -7.29
N THR A 175 31.89 -5.49 -6.20
CA THR A 175 32.50 -4.17 -5.95
C THR A 175 33.95 -4.33 -5.51
N ASP A 176 34.78 -3.35 -5.81
CA ASP A 176 36.14 -3.30 -5.30
C ASP A 176 36.55 -1.85 -4.98
N GLN A 177 37.55 -1.70 -4.12
CA GLN A 177 38.14 -0.41 -3.80
C GLN A 177 39.37 -0.18 -4.65
N ILE A 178 39.33 0.81 -5.53
CA ILE A 178 40.44 1.25 -6.36
C ILE A 178 40.96 2.63 -5.84
N GLY A 179 42.12 2.62 -5.22
CA GLY A 179 42.59 3.79 -4.48
C GLY A 179 41.73 4.09 -3.26
N SER A 180 41.13 5.26 -3.23
CA SER A 180 40.22 5.68 -2.15
C SER A 180 38.73 5.52 -2.48
N ARG A 181 38.39 5.01 -3.67
CA ARG A 181 37.04 4.95 -4.16
C ARG A 181 36.51 3.52 -4.29
N TRP A 182 35.35 3.26 -3.73
CA TRP A 182 34.58 2.06 -3.99
C TRP A 182 33.85 2.19 -5.32
N GLN A 183 33.92 1.15 -6.14
CA GLN A 183 33.23 1.11 -7.44
C GLN A 183 32.91 -0.33 -7.86
N PRO A 184 31.91 -0.53 -8.72
CA PRO A 184 31.63 -1.81 -9.33
C PRO A 184 32.81 -2.34 -10.14
N THR A 185 33.06 -3.65 -10.10
CA THR A 185 34.22 -4.30 -10.75
C THR A 185 34.16 -4.28 -12.27
N TRP A 186 32.99 -4.07 -12.87
CA TRP A 186 32.83 -3.98 -14.34
C TRP A 186 33.12 -2.58 -14.91
N ILE A 187 33.22 -1.55 -14.08
CA ILE A 187 33.57 -0.20 -14.55
C ILE A 187 34.94 -0.24 -15.20
N GLY A 188 35.02 0.16 -16.48
CA GLY A 188 36.22 0.12 -17.28
C GLY A 188 36.43 -1.16 -18.09
N ASN A 189 35.62 -2.19 -17.91
CA ASN A 189 35.74 -3.47 -18.65
C ASN A 189 34.82 -3.57 -19.87
N ASN A 190 34.12 -2.51 -20.24
CA ASN A 190 33.19 -2.47 -21.40
C ASN A 190 32.14 -3.58 -21.37
N VAL A 191 31.67 -3.94 -20.17
CA VAL A 191 30.64 -4.99 -19.97
C VAL A 191 29.28 -4.36 -19.96
N ASP A 192 28.42 -4.78 -20.87
CA ASP A 192 27.01 -4.43 -20.84
C ASP A 192 26.29 -5.19 -19.71
N ILE A 193 25.68 -4.45 -18.81
CA ILE A 193 24.93 -5.01 -17.70
C ILE A 193 23.44 -4.95 -18.01
N GLY A 194 22.79 -6.08 -17.88
CA GLY A 194 21.34 -6.20 -17.92
C GLY A 194 20.77 -6.32 -16.51
N ASN A 195 19.87 -5.42 -16.14
CA ASN A 195 19.14 -5.50 -14.86
C ASN A 195 17.72 -5.99 -15.13
N TYR A 196 17.34 -7.05 -14.46
CA TYR A 196 15.97 -7.53 -14.42
C TYR A 196 15.41 -7.29 -13.02
N THR A 197 14.41 -6.41 -12.91
CA THR A 197 13.77 -6.06 -11.66
C THR A 197 12.33 -6.52 -11.67
N THR A 198 11.93 -7.24 -10.64
CA THR A 198 10.53 -7.59 -10.38
C THR A 198 10.10 -7.01 -9.05
N VAL A 199 9.04 -6.23 -9.08
CA VAL A 199 8.39 -5.68 -7.89
C VAL A 199 7.08 -6.39 -7.69
N VAL A 200 6.88 -6.96 -6.51
CA VAL A 200 5.64 -7.62 -6.10
C VAL A 200 5.15 -6.94 -4.84
N SER A 201 4.01 -6.27 -4.93
CA SER A 201 3.32 -5.70 -3.79
C SER A 201 2.13 -6.57 -3.42
N ASN A 202 1.95 -6.81 -2.13
CA ASN A 202 0.83 -7.55 -1.57
C ASN A 202 0.38 -6.85 -0.30
N GLY A 203 -0.89 -6.52 -0.22
CA GLY A 203 -1.45 -5.90 0.97
C GLY A 203 -2.78 -5.25 0.67
N SER A 204 -3.38 -4.73 1.70
CA SER A 204 -4.58 -3.88 1.58
C SER A 204 -4.75 -3.08 2.86
N ILE A 205 -5.30 -1.90 2.73
CA ILE A 205 -5.76 -1.11 3.86
C ILE A 205 -7.26 -1.31 3.98
N GLY A 206 -7.70 -1.68 5.16
CA GLY A 206 -9.11 -1.82 5.49
C GLY A 206 -9.47 -1.00 6.71
N GLU A 207 -10.74 -0.67 6.86
CA GLU A 207 -11.28 0.07 8.00
C GLU A 207 -12.51 -0.66 8.56
N TYR A 208 -12.53 -0.83 9.85
CA TYR A 208 -13.70 -1.32 10.59
C TYR A 208 -14.39 -0.13 11.22
N ASP A 209 -15.66 0.05 10.87
CA ASP A 209 -16.47 1.18 11.27
C ASP A 209 -17.54 0.77 12.28
N ILE A 210 -17.67 1.56 13.34
CA ILE A 210 -18.82 1.56 14.24
C ILE A 210 -19.44 2.93 14.15
N SER A 211 -20.71 2.97 13.75
CA SER A 211 -21.40 4.21 13.41
C SER A 211 -22.76 4.33 14.05
N ALA A 212 -23.16 5.57 14.31
CA ALA A 212 -24.53 5.90 14.70
C ALA A 212 -25.04 7.09 13.88
N GLY A 213 -26.29 6.99 13.43
CA GLY A 213 -26.95 8.03 12.65
C GLY A 213 -28.32 8.37 13.22
N PHE A 214 -28.65 9.63 13.24
CA PHE A 214 -29.88 10.20 13.81
C PHE A 214 -30.65 10.97 12.74
N ASN A 215 -31.97 10.78 12.72
CA ASN A 215 -32.87 11.51 11.86
C ASN A 215 -33.75 12.42 12.71
N LEU A 216 -33.64 13.75 12.50
CA LEU A 216 -34.41 14.75 13.20
C LEU A 216 -35.40 15.39 12.24
N ASN A 217 -36.69 15.22 12.51
CA ASN A 217 -37.81 15.79 11.75
C ASN A 217 -37.76 15.48 10.22
N ASN A 218 -37.05 14.46 9.77
CA ASN A 218 -36.79 14.18 8.34
C ASN A 218 -36.15 15.37 7.57
N LYS A 219 -35.45 16.26 8.29
CA LYS A 219 -34.79 17.44 7.73
C LYS A 219 -33.32 17.51 8.07
N PHE A 220 -32.96 17.09 9.27
CA PHE A 220 -31.58 17.09 9.74
C PHE A 220 -31.13 15.68 10.03
N TYR A 221 -29.97 15.36 9.50
CA TYR A 221 -29.33 14.07 9.71
C TYR A 221 -27.98 14.33 10.36
N ILE A 222 -27.70 13.64 11.43
CA ILE A 222 -26.47 13.76 12.20
C ILE A 222 -25.93 12.37 12.39
N GLY A 223 -24.62 12.20 12.28
CA GLY A 223 -23.98 10.91 12.50
C GLY A 223 -22.57 11.05 12.99
N ALA A 224 -22.09 9.97 13.57
CA ALA A 224 -20.70 9.83 13.99
C ALA A 224 -20.23 8.40 13.71
N THR A 225 -18.95 8.28 13.34
CA THR A 225 -18.27 7.02 13.11
C THR A 225 -16.98 6.99 13.91
N PHE A 226 -16.70 5.81 14.45
CA PHE A 226 -15.40 5.46 14.96
C PHE A 226 -14.81 4.38 14.05
N GLY A 227 -13.77 4.74 13.31
CA GLY A 227 -13.07 3.85 12.37
C GLY A 227 -11.73 3.36 12.92
N ILE A 228 -11.46 2.07 12.75
CA ILE A 228 -10.18 1.44 13.09
C ILE A 228 -9.58 0.92 11.80
N GLN A 229 -8.45 1.50 11.40
CA GLN A 229 -7.74 1.08 10.20
C GLN A 229 -6.79 -0.08 10.50
N SER A 230 -6.70 -0.99 9.55
CA SER A 230 -5.80 -2.15 9.55
C SER A 230 -5.02 -2.18 8.24
N LEU A 231 -3.70 -2.36 8.36
CA LEU A 231 -2.75 -2.53 7.27
C LEU A 231 -2.25 -3.98 7.25
#